data_3c5eb09d7100dc8043d88ab5544268e8
#
_entry.id   3c5eb09d7100dc8043d88ab5544268e8
#
_cell.length_a   1.000
_cell.length_b   1.000
_cell.length_c   1.000
_cell.angle_alpha   90.00
_cell.angle_beta   90.00
_cell.angle_gamma   90.00
#
_symmetry.space_group_name_H-M   'P 1'
#
loop_
_entity.id
_entity.type
_entity.pdbx_description
1 polymer ?
#
loop_
_entity_poly.entity_id
_entity_poly.type
_entity_poly.pdbx_seq_one_letter_code
_entity_poly.pdbx_strand_id
1 'polypeptide(L)'
;YYLYQYFTADQAYRKNRNALTDSFPPSSVYTPLALCGINMAFGIATKWTGVYAGLGLGILFVWYTLMNFPKKQWTRLLGFCCVFFIAIPLIVYTLCFIPVVGYTPYKNLLDKVISGTQYMFHYHSTLVAEHYYSSPFYEWPVIWMPLLDANDAVNATDVSAVSCMGNPAIWWFGIPCVLYVFFRWIFKKDKKAGFLCIAYLAQYVPWMSVSRITFIYHYFPAILFVILMMGYTMADIKEHFVWGKKAITTYLVIAIICFFLFYPVVSGFPIYKEWGLRLRWLPDWILVL
;
A
#
# COMPACT_ATOMS: atom_id res chain seq x y z
N TYR A 1 10.06 -2.34 3.52
CA TYR A 1 11.50 -2.33 3.30
C TYR A 1 12.27 -2.43 4.61
N TYR A 2 12.15 -1.47 5.53
CA TYR A 2 12.93 -1.42 6.77
C TYR A 2 12.65 -2.59 7.73
N LEU A 3 11.41 -3.11 7.79
CA LEU A 3 11.13 -4.31 8.57
C LEU A 3 11.86 -5.53 8.02
N TYR A 4 11.92 -5.66 6.69
CA TYR A 4 12.70 -6.72 6.05
C TYR A 4 14.21 -6.59 6.33
N GLN A 5 14.73 -5.37 6.27
CA GLN A 5 16.14 -5.10 6.65
C GLN A 5 16.41 -5.47 8.11
N TYR A 6 15.49 -5.14 9.01
CA TYR A 6 15.62 -5.54 10.42
C TYR A 6 15.69 -7.07 10.56
N PHE A 7 14.81 -7.80 9.90
CA PHE A 7 14.82 -9.27 9.96
C PHE A 7 16.14 -9.86 9.42
N THR A 8 16.63 -9.34 8.33
CA THR A 8 17.91 -9.81 7.75
C THR A 8 19.10 -9.47 8.63
N ALA A 9 19.15 -8.28 9.20
CA ALA A 9 20.21 -7.85 10.10
C ALA A 9 20.22 -8.66 11.42
N ASP A 10 19.04 -8.89 12.01
CA ASP A 10 18.93 -9.70 13.24
C ASP A 10 19.27 -11.17 12.99
N GLN A 11 18.84 -11.74 11.87
CA GLN A 11 19.21 -13.11 11.50
C GLN A 11 20.73 -13.26 11.28
N ALA A 12 21.35 -12.32 10.59
CA ALA A 12 22.82 -12.30 10.39
C ALA A 12 23.56 -12.19 11.73
N TYR A 13 23.07 -11.32 12.62
CA TYR A 13 23.64 -11.17 13.97
C TYR A 13 23.56 -12.46 14.78
N ARG A 14 22.39 -13.14 14.79
CA ARG A 14 22.16 -14.38 15.53
C ARG A 14 22.93 -15.56 14.97
N LYS A 15 23.09 -15.64 13.66
CA LYS A 15 23.87 -16.69 13.00
C LYS A 15 25.38 -16.61 13.34
N ASN A 16 25.92 -15.40 13.47
CA ASN A 16 27.33 -15.18 13.74
C ASN A 16 27.70 -15.32 15.22
N ARG A 17 26.73 -15.36 16.12
CA ARG A 17 26.93 -15.67 17.53
C ARG A 17 26.22 -16.98 17.85
N ASN A 18 26.96 -17.98 18.35
CA ASN A 18 26.33 -19.15 18.94
C ASN A 18 25.21 -18.67 19.86
N ALA A 19 23.98 -19.07 19.59
CA ALA A 19 22.68 -18.52 20.02
C ALA A 19 22.44 -18.38 21.54
N LEU A 20 23.44 -18.52 22.38
CA LEU A 20 23.38 -18.61 23.85
C LEU A 20 23.86 -17.35 24.59
N THR A 21 24.27 -16.29 23.89
CA THR A 21 24.56 -15.03 24.61
C THR A 21 23.26 -14.26 24.82
N ASP A 22 22.88 -14.11 26.09
CA ASP A 22 21.77 -13.28 26.61
C ASP A 22 21.90 -11.78 26.26
N SER A 23 22.88 -11.39 25.46
CA SER A 23 23.13 -10.01 25.11
C SER A 23 22.12 -9.54 24.04
N PHE A 24 21.50 -8.41 24.33
CA PHE A 24 20.64 -7.73 23.38
C PHE A 24 21.45 -7.30 22.14
N PRO A 25 20.93 -7.45 20.90
CA PRO A 25 21.67 -7.05 19.72
C PRO A 25 22.07 -5.57 19.73
N PRO A 26 23.15 -5.18 19.04
CA PRO A 26 23.62 -3.79 18.99
C PRO A 26 22.61 -2.87 18.29
N SER A 27 22.72 -1.56 18.52
CA SER A 27 21.85 -0.54 17.94
C SER A 27 21.77 -0.61 16.41
N SER A 28 22.83 -1.01 15.74
CA SER A 28 22.86 -1.18 14.28
C SER A 28 21.82 -2.18 13.75
N VAL A 29 21.46 -3.18 14.54
CA VAL A 29 20.41 -4.14 14.20
C VAL A 29 19.03 -3.50 14.33
N TYR A 30 18.83 -2.58 15.29
CA TYR A 30 17.53 -1.96 15.56
C TYR A 30 17.28 -0.67 14.77
N THR A 31 18.30 -0.07 14.17
CA THR A 31 18.14 1.14 13.34
C THR A 31 17.10 0.94 12.23
N PRO A 32 17.10 -0.15 11.45
CA PRO A 32 16.04 -0.36 10.46
C PRO A 32 14.64 -0.47 11.10
N LEU A 33 14.51 -1.08 12.29
CA LEU A 33 13.24 -1.16 12.98
C LEU A 33 12.75 0.22 13.45
N ALA A 34 13.65 1.08 13.94
CA ALA A 34 13.34 2.47 14.28
C ALA A 34 12.87 3.25 13.04
N LEU A 35 13.59 3.13 11.92
CA LEU A 35 13.21 3.76 10.65
C LEU A 35 11.84 3.25 10.14
N CYS A 36 11.54 1.97 10.36
CA CYS A 36 10.21 1.43 10.06
C CYS A 36 9.10 2.16 10.82
N GLY A 37 9.26 2.36 12.14
CA GLY A 37 8.31 3.08 12.99
C GLY A 37 8.16 4.56 12.59
N ILE A 38 9.27 5.25 12.29
CA ILE A 38 9.26 6.65 11.84
C ILE A 38 8.50 6.78 10.51
N ASN A 39 8.78 5.91 9.53
CA ASN A 39 8.06 5.96 8.24
C ASN A 39 6.58 5.61 8.39
N MET A 40 6.23 4.70 9.31
CA MET A 40 4.84 4.41 9.64
C MET A 40 4.16 5.64 10.25
N ALA A 41 4.85 6.41 11.09
CA ALA A 41 4.34 7.65 11.67
C ALA A 41 3.95 8.67 10.60
N PHE A 42 4.81 8.92 9.62
CA PHE A 42 4.51 9.79 8.50
C PHE A 42 3.36 9.25 7.63
N GLY A 43 3.32 7.94 7.40
CA GLY A 43 2.24 7.31 6.66
C GLY A 43 0.87 7.50 7.33
N ILE A 44 0.79 7.32 8.65
CA ILE A 44 -0.44 7.53 9.43
C ILE A 44 -0.83 9.01 9.44
N ALA A 45 0.13 9.90 9.59
CA ALA A 45 -0.11 11.35 9.58
C ALA A 45 -0.62 11.84 8.21
N THR A 46 -0.21 11.20 7.12
CA THR A 46 -0.70 11.50 5.76
C THR A 46 -2.12 10.97 5.54
N LYS A 47 -2.38 9.73 5.93
CA LYS A 47 -3.70 9.09 5.78
C LYS A 47 -3.85 7.97 6.80
N TRP A 48 -5.00 7.89 7.48
CA TRP A 48 -5.27 6.87 8.51
C TRP A 48 -5.17 5.42 8.01
N THR A 49 -5.30 5.20 6.71
CA THR A 49 -5.06 3.88 6.12
C THR A 49 -3.62 3.37 6.31
N GLY A 50 -2.68 4.25 6.69
CA GLY A 50 -1.35 3.86 7.16
C GLY A 50 -1.38 2.92 8.37
N VAL A 51 -2.45 2.95 9.19
CA VAL A 51 -2.66 2.00 10.30
C VAL A 51 -2.77 0.56 9.78
N TYR A 52 -3.32 0.35 8.59
CA TYR A 52 -3.42 -0.98 7.98
C TYR A 52 -2.03 -1.56 7.69
N ALA A 53 -1.08 -0.72 7.23
CA ALA A 53 0.32 -1.12 7.14
C ALA A 53 0.88 -1.52 8.50
N GLY A 54 0.58 -0.73 9.54
CA GLY A 54 0.96 -1.02 10.93
C GLY A 54 0.46 -2.38 11.42
N LEU A 55 -0.76 -2.77 11.07
CA LEU A 55 -1.30 -4.09 11.38
C LEU A 55 -0.46 -5.22 10.74
N GLY A 56 -0.17 -5.11 9.44
CA GLY A 56 0.66 -6.09 8.74
C GLY A 56 2.08 -6.16 9.29
N LEU A 57 2.71 -5.01 9.56
CA LEU A 57 4.03 -4.94 10.20
C LEU A 57 4.00 -5.60 11.59
N GLY A 58 2.93 -5.36 12.38
CA GLY A 58 2.74 -5.95 13.71
C GLY A 58 2.63 -7.46 13.64
N ILE A 59 1.82 -8.02 12.74
CA ILE A 59 1.68 -9.46 12.54
C ILE A 59 3.02 -10.11 12.19
N LEU A 60 3.75 -9.54 11.21
CA LEU A 60 5.05 -10.05 10.79
C LEU A 60 6.09 -9.96 11.91
N PHE A 61 6.09 -8.85 12.66
CA PHE A 61 7.01 -8.61 13.75
C PHE A 61 6.74 -9.55 14.94
N VAL A 62 5.48 -9.73 15.34
CA VAL A 62 5.11 -10.65 16.41
C VAL A 62 5.48 -12.08 16.03
N TRP A 63 5.13 -12.51 14.82
CA TRP A 63 5.50 -13.84 14.33
C TRP A 63 7.02 -14.05 14.35
N TYR A 64 7.80 -13.08 13.85
CA TYR A 64 9.26 -13.16 13.87
C TYR A 64 9.81 -13.22 15.30
N THR A 65 9.27 -12.41 16.20
CA THR A 65 9.68 -12.33 17.61
C THR A 65 9.43 -13.66 18.34
N LEU A 66 8.24 -14.24 18.15
CA LEU A 66 7.88 -15.52 18.77
C LEU A 66 8.81 -16.66 18.33
N MET A 67 9.29 -16.62 17.09
CA MET A 67 10.14 -17.68 16.53
C MET A 67 11.63 -17.51 16.86
N ASN A 68 12.11 -16.29 17.15
CA ASN A 68 13.53 -16.01 17.19
C ASN A 68 14.03 -15.38 18.51
N PHE A 69 13.13 -14.89 19.38
CA PHE A 69 13.53 -14.19 20.60
C PHE A 69 13.20 -14.97 21.87
N PRO A 70 14.16 -15.10 22.82
CA PRO A 70 13.87 -15.61 24.15
C PRO A 70 12.97 -14.62 24.92
N LYS A 71 12.03 -15.15 25.70
CA LYS A 71 11.05 -14.34 26.49
C LYS A 71 11.69 -13.24 27.32
N LYS A 72 12.89 -13.46 27.83
CA LYS A 72 13.67 -12.51 28.63
C LYS A 72 13.98 -11.19 27.90
N GLN A 73 14.01 -11.18 26.58
CA GLN A 73 14.28 -9.99 25.77
C GLN A 73 13.02 -9.21 25.36
N TRP A 74 11.83 -9.77 25.59
CA TRP A 74 10.57 -9.20 25.12
C TRP A 74 10.23 -7.85 25.75
N THR A 75 10.50 -7.66 27.04
CA THR A 75 10.24 -6.38 27.72
C THR A 75 11.00 -5.22 27.09
N ARG A 76 12.30 -5.47 26.77
CA ARG A 76 13.15 -4.47 26.13
C ARG A 76 12.68 -4.17 24.68
N LEU A 77 12.32 -5.21 23.96
CA LEU A 77 11.77 -5.11 22.61
C LEU A 77 10.43 -4.38 22.59
N LEU A 78 9.52 -4.69 23.53
CA LEU A 78 8.25 -3.99 23.70
C LEU A 78 8.47 -2.51 24.05
N GLY A 79 9.39 -2.19 24.96
CA GLY A 79 9.76 -0.80 25.26
C GLY A 79 10.23 -0.04 24.03
N PHE A 80 11.06 -0.64 23.20
CA PHE A 80 11.48 -0.07 21.93
C PHE A 80 10.28 0.15 20.98
N CYS A 81 9.40 -0.82 20.87
CA CYS A 81 8.20 -0.71 20.04
C CYS A 81 7.24 0.38 20.54
N CYS A 82 7.05 0.52 21.86
CA CYS A 82 6.25 1.60 22.42
C CYS A 82 6.77 2.99 22.03
N VAL A 83 8.09 3.17 21.98
CA VAL A 83 8.67 4.45 21.53
C VAL A 83 8.45 4.66 20.03
N PHE A 84 8.85 3.72 19.19
CA PHE A 84 8.92 3.94 17.75
C PHE A 84 7.60 3.68 17.02
N PHE A 85 6.72 2.86 17.56
CA PHE A 85 5.45 2.52 16.90
C PHE A 85 4.19 3.07 17.60
N ILE A 86 4.35 3.74 18.75
CA ILE A 86 3.25 4.42 19.45
C ILE A 86 3.62 5.88 19.71
N ALA A 87 4.66 6.17 20.50
CA ALA A 87 4.96 7.54 20.92
C ALA A 87 5.35 8.44 19.73
N ILE A 88 6.27 7.99 18.87
CA ILE A 88 6.69 8.76 17.68
C ILE A 88 5.53 8.99 16.70
N PRO A 89 4.70 7.99 16.31
CA PRO A 89 3.50 8.24 15.52
C PRO A 89 2.53 9.27 16.13
N LEU A 90 2.28 9.22 17.41
CA LEU A 90 1.42 10.20 18.11
C LEU A 90 2.02 11.61 18.08
N ILE A 91 3.34 11.74 18.29
CA ILE A 91 4.04 13.02 18.21
C ILE A 91 3.97 13.57 16.79
N VAL A 92 4.33 12.78 15.76
CA VAL A 92 4.30 13.21 14.36
C VAL A 92 2.90 13.61 13.96
N TYR A 93 1.89 12.81 14.28
CA TYR A 93 0.48 13.10 13.99
C TYR A 93 0.06 14.44 14.64
N THR A 94 0.41 14.66 15.90
CA THR A 94 0.11 15.92 16.63
C THR A 94 0.80 17.12 15.96
N LEU A 95 2.06 17.00 15.60
CA LEU A 95 2.83 18.08 14.98
C LEU A 95 2.27 18.48 13.60
N CYS A 96 1.66 17.57 12.86
CA CYS A 96 1.02 17.88 11.56
C CYS A 96 -0.18 18.83 11.68
N PHE A 97 -0.76 19.00 12.87
CA PHE A 97 -1.84 19.96 13.09
C PHE A 97 -1.37 21.40 13.39
N ILE A 98 -0.08 21.61 13.69
CA ILE A 98 0.47 22.94 14.02
C ILE A 98 0.12 23.99 12.96
N PRO A 99 0.31 23.75 11.63
CA PRO A 99 0.07 24.76 10.62
C PRO A 99 -1.39 25.22 10.53
N VAL A 100 -2.34 24.44 11.03
CA VAL A 100 -3.78 24.73 10.90
C VAL A 100 -4.43 25.22 12.17
N VAL A 101 -3.71 25.29 13.29
CA VAL A 101 -4.26 25.74 14.60
C VAL A 101 -4.77 27.18 14.50
N GLY A 102 -4.04 28.08 13.82
CA GLY A 102 -4.43 29.50 13.70
C GLY A 102 -5.64 29.77 12.81
N TYR A 103 -6.09 28.81 12.02
CA TYR A 103 -7.21 28.96 11.07
C TYR A 103 -8.53 28.36 11.54
N THR A 104 -8.60 27.88 12.79
CA THR A 104 -9.75 27.12 13.28
C THR A 104 -10.16 27.62 14.68
N PRO A 105 -11.44 27.45 15.07
CA PRO A 105 -11.96 27.95 16.34
C PRO A 105 -11.47 27.17 17.58
N TYR A 106 -10.42 26.37 17.44
CA TYR A 106 -9.89 25.53 18.51
C TYR A 106 -8.97 26.32 19.45
N LYS A 107 -9.07 26.05 20.75
CA LYS A 107 -8.37 26.80 21.81
C LYS A 107 -6.85 26.60 21.78
N ASN A 108 -6.40 25.39 21.42
CA ASN A 108 -4.98 25.03 21.39
C ASN A 108 -4.75 23.79 20.51
N LEU A 109 -3.50 23.41 20.34
CA LEU A 109 -3.11 22.27 19.50
C LEU A 109 -3.76 20.94 19.94
N LEU A 110 -3.81 20.68 21.25
CA LEU A 110 -4.36 19.42 21.74
C LEU A 110 -5.88 19.33 21.48
N ASP A 111 -6.60 20.43 21.72
CA ASP A 111 -8.03 20.53 21.40
C ASP A 111 -8.27 20.30 19.90
N LYS A 112 -7.45 20.91 19.03
CA LYS A 112 -7.52 20.68 17.58
C LYS A 112 -7.30 19.22 17.19
N VAL A 113 -6.29 18.58 17.75
CA VAL A 113 -5.99 17.16 17.46
C VAL A 113 -7.13 16.27 17.88
N ILE A 114 -7.63 16.42 19.11
CA ILE A 114 -8.70 15.59 19.66
C ILE A 114 -10.00 15.81 18.89
N SER A 115 -10.46 17.06 18.81
CA SER A 115 -11.72 17.39 18.17
C SER A 115 -11.70 17.13 16.66
N GLY A 116 -10.57 17.42 15.99
CA GLY A 116 -10.39 17.13 14.57
C GLY A 116 -10.39 15.63 14.29
N THR A 117 -9.74 14.82 15.15
CA THR A 117 -9.72 13.37 15.02
C THR A 117 -11.11 12.77 15.27
N GLN A 118 -11.83 13.25 16.28
CA GLN A 118 -13.21 12.84 16.58
C GLN A 118 -14.15 13.19 15.41
N TYR A 119 -14.03 14.40 14.87
CA TYR A 119 -14.81 14.82 13.70
C TYR A 119 -14.56 13.92 12.48
N MET A 120 -13.30 13.66 12.14
CA MET A 120 -12.94 12.77 11.02
C MET A 120 -13.48 11.35 11.25
N PHE A 121 -13.35 10.82 12.46
CA PHE A 121 -13.87 9.49 12.78
C PHE A 121 -15.39 9.45 12.63
N HIS A 122 -16.09 10.43 13.20
CA HIS A 122 -17.56 10.53 13.09
C HIS A 122 -17.98 10.64 11.62
N TYR A 123 -17.38 11.54 10.85
CA TYR A 123 -17.65 11.72 9.43
C TYR A 123 -17.50 10.39 8.65
N HIS A 124 -16.37 9.70 8.83
CA HIS A 124 -16.13 8.46 8.11
C HIS A 124 -16.98 7.27 8.56
N SER A 125 -17.47 7.26 9.79
CA SER A 125 -18.32 6.19 10.32
C SER A 125 -19.81 6.39 10.01
N THR A 126 -20.25 7.63 9.77
CA THR A 126 -21.67 7.96 9.55
C THR A 126 -21.98 8.39 8.10
N LEU A 127 -20.95 8.52 7.26
CA LEU A 127 -21.16 8.96 5.87
C LEU A 127 -22.05 7.98 5.10
N VAL A 128 -23.23 8.46 4.73
CA VAL A 128 -24.14 7.82 3.77
C VAL A 128 -24.23 8.74 2.57
N ALA A 129 -23.69 8.31 1.44
CA ALA A 129 -23.71 9.07 0.20
C ALA A 129 -23.74 8.10 -0.98
N GLU A 130 -24.29 8.55 -2.10
CA GLU A 130 -24.23 7.86 -3.37
C GLU A 130 -23.26 8.57 -4.29
N HIS A 131 -22.49 7.82 -5.05
CA HIS A 131 -21.58 8.37 -6.04
C HIS A 131 -21.47 7.41 -7.21
N TYR A 132 -21.65 7.91 -8.43
CA TYR A 132 -21.68 7.09 -9.64
C TYR A 132 -20.44 6.20 -9.79
N TYR A 133 -19.27 6.72 -9.49
CA TYR A 133 -17.99 5.99 -9.60
C TYR A 133 -17.61 5.22 -8.35
N SER A 134 -18.53 5.06 -7.38
CA SER A 134 -18.23 4.23 -6.21
C SER A 134 -18.10 2.77 -6.62
N SER A 135 -17.17 2.05 -6.03
CA SER A 135 -16.93 0.65 -6.33
C SER A 135 -16.51 -0.12 -5.07
N PRO A 136 -17.01 -1.34 -4.88
CA PRO A 136 -16.63 -2.21 -3.79
C PRO A 136 -15.23 -2.79 -4.00
N PHE A 137 -14.59 -3.23 -2.91
CA PHE A 137 -13.21 -3.69 -2.89
C PHE A 137 -12.91 -4.81 -3.92
N TYR A 138 -13.84 -5.70 -4.20
CA TYR A 138 -13.65 -6.84 -5.10
C TYR A 138 -13.60 -6.45 -6.59
N GLU A 139 -14.04 -5.26 -6.94
CA GLU A 139 -13.99 -4.72 -8.30
C GLU A 139 -12.63 -4.07 -8.63
N TRP A 140 -11.90 -3.63 -7.61
CA TRP A 140 -10.65 -2.89 -7.82
C TRP A 140 -9.56 -3.69 -8.55
N PRO A 141 -9.28 -4.98 -8.22
CA PRO A 141 -8.23 -5.72 -8.91
C PRO A 141 -8.44 -5.85 -10.41
N VAL A 142 -9.69 -5.82 -10.88
CA VAL A 142 -10.03 -5.91 -12.31
C VAL A 142 -10.25 -4.56 -12.98
N ILE A 143 -10.12 -3.46 -12.23
CA ILE A 143 -10.40 -2.08 -12.70
C ILE A 143 -11.83 -2.01 -13.25
N TRP A 144 -12.83 -2.51 -12.52
CA TRP A 144 -14.19 -2.54 -13.03
C TRP A 144 -14.74 -1.13 -13.22
N MET A 145 -14.58 -0.26 -12.22
CA MET A 145 -15.06 1.12 -12.19
C MET A 145 -13.91 2.10 -11.91
N PRO A 146 -13.28 2.69 -12.94
CA PRO A 146 -12.38 3.84 -12.76
C PRO A 146 -13.15 5.04 -12.21
N LEU A 147 -12.46 5.92 -11.48
CA LEU A 147 -13.04 7.16 -10.99
C LEU A 147 -12.60 8.32 -11.91
N LEU A 148 -13.55 8.96 -12.58
CA LEU A 148 -13.29 10.19 -13.33
C LEU A 148 -13.32 11.37 -12.34
N ASP A 149 -12.12 11.90 -12.02
CA ASP A 149 -11.94 12.99 -11.06
C ASP A 149 -12.17 14.39 -11.68
N ALA A 150 -11.78 14.56 -12.94
CA ALA A 150 -11.95 15.80 -13.68
C ALA A 150 -12.17 15.53 -15.18
N ASN A 151 -12.99 16.37 -15.81
CA ASN A 151 -13.20 16.36 -17.26
C ASN A 151 -13.59 17.76 -17.73
N ASP A 152 -12.67 18.41 -18.44
CA ASP A 152 -12.83 19.76 -18.95
C ASP A 152 -12.78 19.78 -20.47
N ALA A 153 -13.71 20.49 -21.10
CA ALA A 153 -13.63 20.76 -22.54
C ALA A 153 -12.52 21.79 -22.80
N VAL A 154 -11.54 21.42 -23.61
CA VAL A 154 -10.45 22.32 -24.03
C VAL A 154 -10.90 23.12 -25.26
N ASN A 155 -11.57 22.45 -26.20
CA ASN A 155 -12.20 23.05 -27.37
C ASN A 155 -13.34 22.15 -27.87
N ALA A 156 -13.85 22.36 -29.07
CA ALA A 156 -14.97 21.59 -29.64
C ALA A 156 -14.68 20.09 -29.81
N THR A 157 -13.39 19.71 -29.95
CA THR A 157 -12.97 18.33 -30.23
C THR A 157 -12.10 17.71 -29.17
N ASP A 158 -11.47 18.54 -28.33
CA ASP A 158 -10.47 18.09 -27.36
C ASP A 158 -10.96 18.25 -25.92
N VAL A 159 -10.62 17.28 -25.11
CA VAL A 159 -10.93 17.22 -23.68
C VAL A 159 -9.66 16.99 -22.87
N SER A 160 -9.65 17.51 -21.64
CA SER A 160 -8.67 17.22 -20.61
C SER A 160 -9.36 16.40 -19.53
N ALA A 161 -8.92 15.20 -19.28
CA ALA A 161 -9.52 14.32 -18.28
C ALA A 161 -8.48 13.79 -17.30
N VAL A 162 -8.90 13.63 -16.03
CA VAL A 162 -8.11 12.95 -14.99
C VAL A 162 -8.94 11.80 -14.47
N SER A 163 -8.59 10.59 -14.88
CA SER A 163 -9.23 9.36 -14.43
C SER A 163 -8.32 8.58 -13.50
N CYS A 164 -8.80 8.32 -12.29
CA CYS A 164 -8.11 7.48 -11.33
C CYS A 164 -8.30 6.01 -11.70
N MET A 165 -7.29 5.41 -12.30
CA MET A 165 -7.26 4.00 -12.69
C MET A 165 -5.83 3.47 -12.70
N GLY A 166 -5.68 2.15 -12.73
CA GLY A 166 -4.38 1.51 -12.90
C GLY A 166 -4.05 1.22 -14.36
N ASN A 167 -2.78 0.96 -14.64
CA ASN A 167 -2.38 0.40 -15.92
C ASN A 167 -2.96 -1.02 -16.07
N PRO A 168 -3.82 -1.29 -17.07
CA PRO A 168 -4.48 -2.58 -17.21
C PRO A 168 -3.52 -3.77 -17.31
N ALA A 169 -2.39 -3.61 -18.01
CA ALA A 169 -1.40 -4.68 -18.13
C ALA A 169 -0.78 -5.04 -16.78
N ILE A 170 -0.55 -4.06 -15.88
CA ILE A 170 -0.01 -4.30 -14.55
C ILE A 170 -1.07 -4.92 -13.64
N TRP A 171 -2.27 -4.36 -13.60
CA TRP A 171 -3.30 -4.80 -12.67
C TRP A 171 -3.80 -6.20 -13.00
N TRP A 172 -4.13 -6.47 -14.26
CA TRP A 172 -4.66 -7.77 -14.67
C TRP A 172 -3.61 -8.88 -14.61
N PHE A 173 -2.36 -8.61 -15.03
CA PHE A 173 -1.29 -9.59 -14.84
C PHE A 173 -0.91 -9.75 -13.36
N GLY A 174 -1.14 -8.75 -12.55
CA GLY A 174 -0.99 -8.83 -11.09
C GLY A 174 -1.84 -9.93 -10.47
N ILE A 175 -3.05 -10.17 -10.96
CA ILE A 175 -3.98 -11.17 -10.41
C ILE A 175 -3.37 -12.59 -10.40
N PRO A 176 -2.94 -13.17 -11.53
CA PRO A 176 -2.30 -14.48 -11.52
C PRO A 176 -0.98 -14.49 -10.72
N CYS A 177 -0.24 -13.39 -10.68
CA CYS A 177 0.97 -13.30 -9.84
C CYS A 177 0.64 -13.37 -8.35
N VAL A 178 -0.41 -12.68 -7.90
CA VAL A 178 -0.90 -12.78 -6.52
C VAL A 178 -1.27 -14.22 -6.19
N LEU A 179 -2.08 -14.86 -7.02
CA LEU A 179 -2.49 -16.26 -6.83
C LEU A 179 -1.28 -17.21 -6.78
N TYR A 180 -0.30 -16.99 -7.65
CA TYR A 180 0.94 -17.78 -7.66
C TYR A 180 1.74 -17.60 -6.36
N VAL A 181 1.90 -16.38 -5.85
CA VAL A 181 2.64 -16.11 -4.61
C VAL A 181 1.91 -16.69 -3.40
N PHE A 182 0.56 -16.65 -3.37
CA PHE A 182 -0.23 -17.35 -2.36
C PHE A 182 -0.01 -18.87 -2.42
N PHE A 183 0.00 -19.46 -3.62
CA PHE A 183 0.33 -20.88 -3.80
C PHE A 183 1.73 -21.21 -3.25
N ARG A 184 2.74 -20.41 -3.55
CA ARG A 184 4.12 -20.58 -3.03
C ARG A 184 4.14 -20.51 -1.50
N TRP A 185 3.42 -19.58 -0.91
CA TRP A 185 3.34 -19.47 0.55
C TRP A 185 2.67 -20.67 1.20
N ILE A 186 1.50 -21.05 0.74
CA ILE A 186 0.67 -22.08 1.38
C ILE A 186 1.26 -23.48 1.16
N PHE A 187 1.57 -23.83 -0.07
CA PHE A 187 1.96 -25.20 -0.43
C PHE A 187 3.47 -25.41 -0.42
N LYS A 188 4.27 -24.42 -0.75
CA LYS A 188 5.74 -24.54 -0.74
C LYS A 188 6.38 -23.97 0.52
N LYS A 189 5.57 -23.41 1.44
CA LYS A 189 6.02 -22.80 2.71
C LYS A 189 7.10 -21.73 2.53
N ASP A 190 7.08 -21.03 1.39
CA ASP A 190 8.04 -19.98 1.08
C ASP A 190 7.82 -18.76 1.98
N LYS A 191 8.80 -18.45 2.82
CA LYS A 191 8.72 -17.35 3.79
C LYS A 191 8.70 -15.96 3.14
N LYS A 192 9.37 -15.79 1.99
CA LYS A 192 9.36 -14.52 1.24
C LYS A 192 7.98 -14.28 0.63
N ALA A 193 7.40 -15.33 0.05
CA ALA A 193 6.03 -15.30 -0.44
C ALA A 193 5.04 -14.98 0.70
N GLY A 194 5.18 -15.61 1.85
CA GLY A 194 4.35 -15.33 3.04
C GLY A 194 4.45 -13.89 3.51
N PHE A 195 5.65 -13.31 3.51
CA PHE A 195 5.84 -11.91 3.84
C PHE A 195 5.06 -10.98 2.89
N LEU A 196 5.14 -11.21 1.58
CA LEU A 196 4.42 -10.42 0.57
C LEU A 196 2.90 -10.59 0.71
N CYS A 197 2.42 -11.82 0.94
CA CYS A 197 1.00 -12.09 1.13
C CYS A 197 0.43 -11.38 2.36
N ILE A 198 1.11 -11.42 3.50
CA ILE A 198 0.66 -10.73 4.72
C ILE A 198 0.64 -9.22 4.50
N ALA A 199 1.68 -8.66 3.86
CA ALA A 199 1.74 -7.25 3.55
C ALA A 199 0.62 -6.79 2.59
N TYR A 200 0.32 -7.58 1.55
CA TYR A 200 -0.80 -7.35 0.64
C TYR A 200 -2.15 -7.42 1.36
N LEU A 201 -2.38 -8.49 2.13
CA LEU A 201 -3.64 -8.67 2.85
C LEU A 201 -3.89 -7.56 3.87
N ALA A 202 -2.84 -7.08 4.54
CA ALA A 202 -2.96 -5.98 5.49
C ALA A 202 -3.46 -4.68 4.85
N GLN A 203 -3.16 -4.44 3.56
CA GLN A 203 -3.64 -3.27 2.82
C GLN A 203 -5.01 -3.50 2.16
N TYR A 204 -5.38 -4.74 1.91
CA TYR A 204 -6.59 -5.06 1.14
C TYR A 204 -7.77 -5.52 2.00
N VAL A 205 -7.54 -6.43 2.95
CA VAL A 205 -8.60 -7.04 3.78
C VAL A 205 -9.40 -6.03 4.61
N PRO A 206 -8.82 -4.97 5.20
CA PRO A 206 -9.60 -4.02 5.99
C PRO A 206 -10.74 -3.35 5.21
N TRP A 207 -10.62 -3.24 3.88
CA TRP A 207 -11.67 -2.66 3.04
C TRP A 207 -12.93 -3.51 2.95
N MET A 208 -12.85 -4.81 3.28
CA MET A 208 -14.01 -5.71 3.34
C MET A 208 -15.00 -5.33 4.45
N SER A 209 -14.53 -4.63 5.49
CA SER A 209 -15.35 -4.20 6.63
C SER A 209 -15.85 -2.76 6.52
N VAL A 210 -15.49 -2.03 5.44
CA VAL A 210 -15.89 -0.64 5.23
C VAL A 210 -17.26 -0.60 4.54
N SER A 211 -18.27 -0.09 5.24
CA SER A 211 -19.67 -0.04 4.75
C SER A 211 -20.01 1.23 3.95
N ARG A 212 -19.20 2.30 4.09
CA ARG A 212 -19.40 3.54 3.31
C ARG A 212 -18.95 3.39 1.86
N ILE A 213 -19.31 4.35 1.03
CA ILE A 213 -18.80 4.42 -0.36
C ILE A 213 -17.28 4.38 -0.40
N THR A 214 -16.77 3.60 -1.33
CA THR A 214 -15.33 3.43 -1.60
C THR A 214 -15.05 3.56 -3.09
N PHE A 215 -13.78 3.76 -3.44
CA PHE A 215 -13.34 4.01 -4.81
C PHE A 215 -12.06 3.25 -5.09
N ILE A 216 -11.74 3.04 -6.34
CA ILE A 216 -10.58 2.29 -6.82
C ILE A 216 -9.24 2.76 -6.24
N TYR A 217 -9.06 4.06 -5.92
CA TYR A 217 -7.82 4.57 -5.34
C TYR A 217 -7.50 4.00 -3.95
N HIS A 218 -8.48 3.42 -3.27
CA HIS A 218 -8.23 2.73 -2.00
C HIS A 218 -7.38 1.46 -2.18
N TYR A 219 -7.31 0.92 -3.40
CA TYR A 219 -6.47 -0.22 -3.74
C TYR A 219 -5.00 0.15 -4.02
N PHE A 220 -4.67 1.41 -4.24
CA PHE A 220 -3.31 1.83 -4.61
C PHE A 220 -2.22 1.40 -3.62
N PRO A 221 -2.42 1.45 -2.30
CA PRO A 221 -1.43 0.89 -1.37
C PRO A 221 -1.19 -0.62 -1.54
N ALA A 222 -2.22 -1.37 -1.89
CA ALA A 222 -2.11 -2.82 -2.11
C ALA A 222 -1.36 -3.15 -3.42
N ILE A 223 -1.51 -2.32 -4.46
CA ILE A 223 -0.82 -2.49 -5.76
C ILE A 223 0.71 -2.50 -5.62
N LEU A 224 1.27 -1.78 -4.67
CA LEU A 224 2.72 -1.83 -4.40
C LEU A 224 3.17 -3.26 -4.11
N PHE A 225 2.39 -4.00 -3.34
CA PHE A 225 2.67 -5.41 -3.04
C PHE A 225 2.37 -6.33 -4.22
N VAL A 226 1.35 -6.03 -5.01
CA VAL A 226 1.09 -6.75 -6.28
C VAL A 226 2.29 -6.64 -7.21
N ILE A 227 2.87 -5.44 -7.39
CA ILE A 227 4.07 -5.23 -8.20
C ILE A 227 5.27 -6.02 -7.65
N LEU A 228 5.46 -6.07 -6.33
CA LEU A 228 6.50 -6.89 -5.72
C LEU A 228 6.26 -8.39 -5.94
N MET A 229 5.00 -8.85 -5.86
CA MET A 229 4.62 -10.24 -6.18
C MET A 229 4.84 -10.56 -7.66
N MET A 230 4.60 -9.60 -8.57
CA MET A 230 4.94 -9.73 -9.98
C MET A 230 6.46 -9.88 -10.17
N GLY A 231 7.26 -9.05 -9.50
CA GLY A 231 8.72 -9.16 -9.51
C GLY A 231 9.20 -10.53 -8.99
N TYR A 232 8.61 -11.03 -7.91
CA TYR A 232 8.87 -12.37 -7.38
C TYR A 232 8.55 -13.45 -8.42
N THR A 233 7.37 -13.38 -9.04
CA THR A 233 6.93 -14.33 -10.07
C THR A 233 7.82 -14.29 -11.30
N MET A 234 8.19 -13.08 -11.76
CA MET A 234 9.09 -12.92 -12.90
C MET A 234 10.49 -13.45 -12.64
N ALA A 235 11.01 -13.28 -11.41
CA ALA A 235 12.30 -13.87 -11.01
C ALA A 235 12.26 -15.40 -11.10
N ASP A 236 11.19 -16.01 -10.60
CA ASP A 236 11.00 -17.45 -10.66
C ASP A 236 10.84 -17.98 -12.10
N ILE A 237 10.05 -17.28 -12.93
CA ILE A 237 9.90 -17.60 -14.36
C ILE A 237 11.27 -17.52 -15.09
N LYS A 238 12.05 -16.48 -14.80
CA LYS A 238 13.38 -16.30 -15.42
C LYS A 238 14.35 -17.42 -15.04
N GLU A 239 14.25 -17.94 -13.83
CA GLU A 239 15.14 -18.98 -13.31
C GLU A 239 14.78 -20.36 -13.89
N HIS A 240 13.50 -20.67 -14.02
CA HIS A 240 13.02 -22.00 -14.36
C HIS A 240 12.70 -22.22 -15.85
N PHE A 241 12.55 -21.16 -16.65
CA PHE A 241 12.14 -21.29 -18.04
C PHE A 241 13.12 -20.60 -19.00
N VAL A 242 13.58 -21.34 -20.03
CA VAL A 242 14.48 -20.82 -21.08
C VAL A 242 13.88 -19.60 -21.80
N TRP A 243 12.59 -19.58 -22.02
CA TRP A 243 11.84 -18.46 -22.64
C TRP A 243 11.53 -17.32 -21.66
N GLY A 244 11.84 -17.48 -20.35
CA GLY A 244 11.46 -16.55 -19.30
C GLY A 244 11.89 -15.11 -19.52
N LYS A 245 13.15 -14.88 -19.94
CA LYS A 245 13.63 -13.53 -20.27
C LYS A 245 12.80 -12.88 -21.39
N LYS A 246 12.52 -13.63 -22.47
CA LYS A 246 11.76 -13.11 -23.61
C LYS A 246 10.32 -12.76 -23.18
N ALA A 247 9.67 -13.62 -22.41
CA ALA A 247 8.32 -13.37 -21.90
C ALA A 247 8.26 -12.12 -21.02
N ILE A 248 9.21 -11.95 -20.10
CA ILE A 248 9.29 -10.78 -19.23
C ILE A 248 9.51 -9.51 -20.05
N THR A 249 10.44 -9.53 -21.03
CA THR A 249 10.68 -8.37 -21.89
C THR A 249 9.42 -8.02 -22.69
N THR A 250 8.77 -9.02 -23.30
CA THR A 250 7.50 -8.80 -24.04
C THR A 250 6.43 -8.18 -23.12
N TYR A 251 6.27 -8.71 -21.92
CA TYR A 251 5.32 -8.16 -20.94
C TYR A 251 5.64 -6.70 -20.57
N LEU A 252 6.92 -6.39 -20.31
CA LEU A 252 7.31 -5.01 -19.98
C LEU A 252 7.03 -4.04 -21.15
N VAL A 253 7.26 -4.47 -22.38
CA VAL A 253 6.91 -3.67 -23.58
C VAL A 253 5.39 -3.43 -23.61
N ILE A 254 4.58 -4.45 -23.38
CA ILE A 254 3.10 -4.30 -23.32
C ILE A 254 2.70 -3.31 -22.21
N ALA A 255 3.30 -3.41 -21.02
CA ALA A 255 3.01 -2.49 -19.91
C ALA A 255 3.38 -1.03 -20.25
N ILE A 256 4.51 -0.82 -20.95
CA ILE A 256 4.93 0.50 -21.44
C ILE A 256 3.96 1.02 -22.50
N ILE A 257 3.55 0.21 -23.47
CA ILE A 257 2.55 0.58 -24.48
C ILE A 257 1.24 0.99 -23.79
N CYS A 258 0.74 0.18 -22.87
CA CYS A 258 -0.46 0.50 -22.10
C CYS A 258 -0.30 1.81 -21.28
N PHE A 259 0.89 2.07 -20.74
CA PHE A 259 1.16 3.33 -20.04
C PHE A 259 0.95 4.53 -20.97
N PHE A 260 1.60 4.55 -22.13
CA PHE A 260 1.45 5.68 -23.08
C PHE A 260 0.04 5.78 -23.66
N LEU A 261 -0.63 4.65 -23.85
CA LEU A 261 -1.99 4.61 -24.36
C LEU A 261 -2.99 5.29 -23.41
N PHE A 262 -2.87 5.02 -22.10
CA PHE A 262 -3.77 5.54 -21.05
C PHE A 262 -3.27 6.83 -20.39
N TYR A 263 -1.97 7.19 -20.55
CA TYR A 263 -1.39 8.35 -19.90
C TYR A 263 -2.20 9.64 -20.08
N PRO A 264 -2.71 9.98 -21.28
CA PRO A 264 -3.44 11.22 -21.47
C PRO A 264 -4.72 11.31 -20.61
N VAL A 265 -5.49 10.22 -20.49
CA VAL A 265 -6.73 10.20 -19.69
C VAL A 265 -6.52 10.10 -18.19
N VAL A 266 -5.29 9.89 -17.72
CA VAL A 266 -4.95 9.87 -16.28
C VAL A 266 -4.16 11.09 -15.84
N SER A 267 -3.64 11.89 -16.77
CA SER A 267 -2.72 13.00 -16.48
C SER A 267 -3.32 14.38 -16.70
N GLY A 268 -4.53 14.48 -17.26
CA GLY A 268 -5.09 15.75 -17.68
C GLY A 268 -4.48 16.33 -18.97
N PHE A 269 -3.69 15.54 -19.70
CA PHE A 269 -3.15 15.99 -20.98
C PHE A 269 -4.29 16.12 -22.02
N PRO A 270 -4.40 17.25 -22.73
CA PRO A 270 -5.44 17.44 -23.74
C PRO A 270 -5.38 16.38 -24.84
N ILE A 271 -6.50 15.73 -25.11
CA ILE A 271 -6.63 14.72 -26.16
C ILE A 271 -7.89 14.91 -26.98
N TYR A 272 -7.87 14.38 -28.17
CA TYR A 272 -9.06 14.26 -28.99
C TYR A 272 -10.09 13.35 -28.30
N LYS A 273 -11.32 13.83 -28.10
CA LYS A 273 -12.38 13.15 -27.33
C LYS A 273 -12.61 11.71 -27.82
N GLU A 274 -12.65 11.50 -29.14
CA GLU A 274 -12.83 10.17 -29.73
C GLU A 274 -11.74 9.17 -29.34
N TRP A 275 -10.51 9.64 -29.10
CA TRP A 275 -9.44 8.79 -28.58
C TRP A 275 -9.77 8.28 -27.17
N GLY A 276 -10.17 9.18 -26.30
CA GLY A 276 -10.56 8.84 -24.93
C GLY A 276 -11.74 7.84 -24.90
N LEU A 277 -12.74 8.04 -25.76
CA LEU A 277 -13.87 7.12 -25.89
C LEU A 277 -13.46 5.71 -26.35
N ARG A 278 -12.45 5.58 -27.23
CA ARG A 278 -11.93 4.27 -27.67
C ARG A 278 -11.16 3.51 -26.59
N LEU A 279 -10.71 4.19 -25.53
CA LEU A 279 -10.07 3.55 -24.37
C LEU A 279 -11.06 2.90 -23.40
N ARG A 280 -12.33 2.97 -23.67
CA ARG A 280 -13.39 2.28 -22.91
C ARG A 280 -13.39 0.79 -23.22
N TRP A 281 -12.46 0.06 -22.58
CA TRP A 281 -12.36 -1.40 -22.80
C TRP A 281 -13.39 -2.21 -22.00
N LEU A 282 -13.91 -1.67 -20.91
CA LEU A 282 -15.03 -2.25 -20.17
C LEU A 282 -16.24 -1.30 -20.18
N PRO A 283 -17.47 -1.84 -20.04
CA PRO A 283 -18.71 -1.03 -20.13
C PRO A 283 -18.73 0.17 -19.19
N ASP A 284 -18.18 0.02 -17.98
CA ASP A 284 -18.22 1.03 -16.93
C ASP A 284 -17.01 1.97 -16.92
N TRP A 285 -16.13 1.87 -17.93
CA TRP A 285 -15.00 2.78 -18.07
C TRP A 285 -15.42 4.10 -18.70
N ILE A 286 -15.85 5.04 -17.89
CA ILE A 286 -16.09 6.42 -18.33
C ILE A 286 -14.81 7.21 -18.01
N LEU A 287 -13.91 7.33 -18.98
CA LEU A 287 -12.61 7.99 -18.85
C LEU A 287 -12.63 9.41 -19.38
N VAL A 288 -13.60 9.76 -20.19
CA VAL A 288 -13.90 11.09 -20.71
C VAL A 288 -15.41 11.23 -20.90
N LEU A 289 -15.94 12.48 -20.86
CA LEU A 289 -17.34 12.83 -21.07
C LEU A 289 -17.55 13.62 -22.35
#